data_a3482bdcee432521cd76e22c26278ceb
#
_entry.id   a3482bdcee432521cd76e22c26278ceb
#
_cell.length_a   1.000
_cell.length_b   1.000
_cell.length_c   1.000
_cell.angle_alpha   90.00
_cell.angle_beta   90.00
_cell.angle_gamma   90.00
#
_symmetry.space_group_name_H-M   'P 1'
#
loop_
_entity.id
_entity.type
_entity.pdbx_description
1 polymer ?
#
loop_
_entity_poly.entity_id
_entity_poly.type
_entity_poly.pdbx_seq_one_letter_code
_entity_poly.pdbx_strand_id
1 'polypeptide(L)'
;MTVHKPRGVLQQWCMVKRKTLGVEPKPGQTISLRTLGEYLNLSPATISLVLNNAPGVHSIPQETRDRVTEAAAKFDYRPSFYARSLRKRQTFSIGVLVPSLNDPYAGQVLSGMEELLIEEGYFYLTASHRRKPDLIEEYPRLMLDRCVEGFILIDTVLEHSMKLPTVVVAGHRSFEGVTNVVLDQRRAADLLLRHLYQLGHRRFAFLRGGSHSSDADDRWGCQMAVARELKLEVPAEAMGDIKTRESTPEMGYAPTTELIDHGVDFSALVCFNDVTAFGAIRALKDHGLRVPEDVSVVGFDDIQSAAFHNPSLTTIRQPLSRMGEVAARILLQRIRGEGKFPDAVSIMPELVIRESTCPPAPRRVRQKRP
;
A
#
# COMPACT_ATOMS: atom_id res chain seq x y z
N MET A 1 46.20 1.92 -84.37
CA MET A 1 45.97 0.77 -83.46
C MET A 1 44.84 1.05 -82.62
N THR A 2 43.73 0.37 -82.87
CA THR A 2 42.37 0.60 -82.37
C THR A 2 42.14 -0.18 -81.09
N VAL A 3 41.78 0.54 -80.02
CA VAL A 3 41.43 -0.11 -78.74
C VAL A 3 39.86 -0.23 -78.67
N HIS A 4 39.39 -1.48 -78.60
CA HIS A 4 38.02 -1.87 -78.48
C HIS A 4 37.53 -1.66 -77.02
N LYS A 5 36.45 -0.93 -76.82
CA LYS A 5 35.62 -0.94 -75.58
C LYS A 5 34.67 -2.13 -75.62
N PRO A 6 34.49 -2.88 -74.51
CA PRO A 6 33.36 -3.76 -74.39
C PRO A 6 32.17 -3.02 -73.83
N ARG A 7 31.00 -3.19 -74.45
CA ARG A 7 29.69 -2.73 -74.09
C ARG A 7 29.00 -3.62 -73.04
N GLY A 8 28.45 -3.03 -72.02
CA GLY A 8 27.13 -3.38 -71.55
C GLY A 8 26.98 -4.60 -70.61
N VAL A 9 27.12 -4.37 -69.32
CA VAL A 9 26.43 -5.22 -68.32
C VAL A 9 25.21 -4.41 -67.86
N LEU A 10 24.05 -4.83 -68.34
CA LEU A 10 22.75 -4.36 -67.91
C LEU A 10 22.56 -4.68 -66.42
N GLN A 11 22.49 -3.64 -65.63
CA GLN A 11 21.97 -3.71 -64.29
C GLN A 11 20.48 -4.07 -64.38
N GLN A 12 20.16 -5.34 -64.18
CA GLN A 12 18.83 -5.78 -63.84
C GLN A 12 18.56 -5.40 -62.39
N TRP A 13 18.06 -4.17 -62.19
CA TRP A 13 17.47 -3.76 -60.94
C TRP A 13 16.17 -4.52 -60.77
N CYS A 14 16.20 -5.50 -59.87
CA CYS A 14 14.99 -6.14 -59.35
C CYS A 14 14.11 -5.06 -58.73
N MET A 15 13.07 -4.61 -59.43
CA MET A 15 12.05 -3.75 -58.89
C MET A 15 11.24 -4.53 -57.85
N VAL A 16 11.71 -4.52 -56.59
CA VAL A 16 10.84 -4.85 -55.47
C VAL A 16 9.65 -3.88 -55.53
N LYS A 17 8.50 -4.38 -55.90
CA LYS A 17 7.24 -3.60 -55.84
C LYS A 17 7.12 -3.05 -54.43
N ARG A 18 7.52 -1.79 -54.20
CA ARG A 18 7.15 -1.04 -53.00
C ARG A 18 5.64 -1.04 -52.95
N LYS A 19 5.06 -1.85 -52.04
CA LYS A 19 3.63 -1.77 -51.78
C LYS A 19 3.33 -0.32 -51.43
N THR A 20 2.53 0.32 -52.26
CA THR A 20 2.13 1.72 -52.11
C THR A 20 1.54 1.94 -50.73
N LEU A 21 2.13 2.83 -49.98
CA LEU A 21 1.54 3.35 -48.74
C LEU A 21 0.25 4.12 -49.09
N GLY A 22 -0.76 3.98 -48.24
CA GLY A 22 -2.01 4.73 -48.38
C GLY A 22 -1.87 6.22 -47.98
N VAL A 23 -2.98 6.85 -47.68
CA VAL A 23 -3.04 8.26 -47.30
C VAL A 23 -2.38 8.45 -45.94
N GLU A 24 -1.42 9.38 -45.84
CA GLU A 24 -0.77 9.73 -44.57
C GLU A 24 -1.75 10.47 -43.66
N PRO A 25 -1.84 10.11 -42.36
CA PRO A 25 -2.66 10.79 -41.39
C PRO A 25 -2.33 12.30 -41.30
N LYS A 26 -3.33 13.14 -41.13
CA LYS A 26 -3.13 14.59 -41.01
C LYS A 26 -2.49 14.93 -39.65
N PRO A 27 -1.65 16.00 -39.58
CA PRO A 27 -1.12 16.49 -38.31
C PRO A 27 -2.25 16.77 -37.31
N GLY A 28 -2.12 16.25 -36.07
CA GLY A 28 -3.14 16.41 -35.02
C GLY A 28 -4.32 15.45 -35.09
N GLN A 29 -4.36 14.54 -36.04
CA GLN A 29 -5.40 13.51 -36.14
C GLN A 29 -5.13 12.40 -35.12
N THR A 30 -6.15 11.99 -34.37
CA THR A 30 -6.08 10.81 -33.49
C THR A 30 -5.85 9.56 -34.33
N ILE A 31 -4.73 8.86 -34.07
CA ILE A 31 -4.38 7.64 -34.81
C ILE A 31 -5.15 6.46 -34.22
N SER A 32 -5.84 5.74 -35.08
CA SER A 32 -6.61 4.53 -34.77
C SER A 32 -6.07 3.33 -35.54
N LEU A 33 -6.46 2.09 -35.16
CA LEU A 33 -6.17 0.89 -35.97
C LEU A 33 -6.68 1.03 -37.41
N ARG A 34 -7.81 1.71 -37.61
CA ARG A 34 -8.37 1.97 -38.93
C ARG A 34 -7.48 2.92 -39.74
N THR A 35 -7.04 4.01 -39.12
CA THR A 35 -6.13 5.00 -39.74
C THR A 35 -4.80 4.36 -40.16
N LEU A 36 -4.21 3.51 -39.28
CA LEU A 36 -3.02 2.73 -39.66
C LEU A 36 -3.30 1.71 -40.76
N GLY A 37 -4.49 1.13 -40.77
CA GLY A 37 -4.92 0.22 -41.83
C GLY A 37 -4.99 0.89 -43.19
N GLU A 38 -5.56 2.07 -43.26
CA GLU A 38 -5.65 2.90 -44.45
C GLU A 38 -4.26 3.31 -44.94
N TYR A 39 -3.37 3.70 -44.02
CA TYR A 39 -1.98 4.07 -44.36
C TYR A 39 -1.15 2.89 -44.88
N LEU A 40 -1.27 1.71 -44.26
CA LEU A 40 -0.47 0.51 -44.59
C LEU A 40 -1.09 -0.36 -45.67
N ASN A 41 -2.35 -0.09 -46.09
CA ASN A 41 -3.18 -0.96 -46.91
C ASN A 41 -3.31 -2.38 -46.29
N LEU A 42 -3.57 -2.42 -44.97
CA LEU A 42 -3.77 -3.65 -44.20
C LEU A 42 -5.09 -3.62 -43.43
N SER A 43 -5.64 -4.80 -43.15
CA SER A 43 -6.81 -4.88 -42.28
C SER A 43 -6.46 -4.44 -40.85
N PRO A 44 -7.40 -3.76 -40.12
CA PRO A 44 -7.19 -3.46 -38.71
C PRO A 44 -6.91 -4.71 -37.86
N ALA A 45 -7.45 -5.88 -38.25
CA ALA A 45 -7.19 -7.16 -37.61
C ALA A 45 -5.72 -7.59 -37.73
N THR A 46 -5.13 -7.48 -38.95
CA THR A 46 -3.71 -7.78 -39.18
C THR A 46 -2.81 -6.90 -38.33
N ILE A 47 -3.08 -5.59 -38.29
CA ILE A 47 -2.31 -4.64 -37.45
C ILE A 47 -2.43 -4.97 -35.97
N SER A 48 -3.66 -5.28 -35.52
CA SER A 48 -3.89 -5.70 -34.13
C SER A 48 -3.16 -6.97 -33.75
N LEU A 49 -3.09 -7.97 -34.65
CA LEU A 49 -2.34 -9.21 -34.42
C LEU A 49 -0.84 -8.93 -34.24
N VAL A 50 -0.26 -8.07 -35.09
CA VAL A 50 1.16 -7.71 -35.02
C VAL A 50 1.46 -6.93 -33.72
N LEU A 51 0.72 -5.86 -33.47
CA LEU A 51 1.00 -4.96 -32.34
C LEU A 51 0.76 -5.61 -30.96
N ASN A 52 -0.11 -6.62 -30.88
CA ASN A 52 -0.34 -7.35 -29.63
C ASN A 52 0.45 -8.67 -29.55
N ASN A 53 1.32 -8.96 -30.50
CA ASN A 53 2.04 -10.24 -30.59
C ASN A 53 1.11 -11.45 -30.36
N ALA A 54 -0.10 -11.39 -30.96
CA ALA A 54 -1.16 -12.34 -30.68
C ALA A 54 -0.89 -13.72 -31.34
N PRO A 55 -1.50 -14.82 -30.84
CA PRO A 55 -1.40 -16.11 -31.49
C PRO A 55 -1.71 -16.02 -32.99
N GLY A 56 -0.85 -16.59 -33.83
CA GLY A 56 -0.95 -16.46 -35.29
C GLY A 56 -0.14 -15.31 -35.91
N VAL A 57 0.53 -14.46 -35.15
CA VAL A 57 1.40 -13.39 -35.69
C VAL A 57 2.52 -13.94 -36.59
N HIS A 58 3.00 -15.13 -36.32
CA HIS A 58 4.04 -15.80 -37.10
C HIS A 58 3.60 -16.19 -38.54
N SER A 59 2.27 -16.25 -38.79
CA SER A 59 1.75 -16.44 -40.15
C SER A 59 1.82 -15.17 -41.00
N ILE A 60 2.08 -14.00 -40.37
CA ILE A 60 2.25 -12.72 -41.06
C ILE A 60 3.73 -12.56 -41.44
N PRO A 61 4.05 -12.28 -42.76
CA PRO A 61 5.42 -12.09 -43.20
C PRO A 61 6.17 -11.06 -42.36
N GLN A 62 7.47 -11.31 -42.10
CA GLN A 62 8.32 -10.42 -41.29
C GLN A 62 8.30 -8.98 -41.82
N GLU A 63 8.45 -8.79 -43.12
CA GLU A 63 8.37 -7.47 -43.78
C GLU A 63 7.09 -6.72 -43.42
N THR A 64 5.95 -7.42 -43.33
CA THR A 64 4.66 -6.80 -42.92
C THR A 64 4.66 -6.44 -41.44
N ARG A 65 5.24 -7.30 -40.58
CA ARG A 65 5.36 -7.01 -39.16
C ARG A 65 6.22 -5.77 -38.91
N ASP A 66 7.37 -5.68 -39.58
CA ASP A 66 8.28 -4.55 -39.46
C ASP A 66 7.60 -3.25 -39.90
N ARG A 67 6.92 -3.24 -41.06
CA ARG A 67 6.12 -2.08 -41.55
C ARG A 67 5.07 -1.62 -40.55
N VAL A 68 4.36 -2.54 -39.90
CA VAL A 68 3.34 -2.22 -38.88
C VAL A 68 4.02 -1.59 -37.66
N THR A 69 5.13 -2.14 -37.20
CA THR A 69 5.87 -1.64 -36.03
C THR A 69 6.46 -0.27 -36.30
N GLU A 70 7.07 -0.05 -37.47
CA GLU A 70 7.60 1.24 -37.89
C GLU A 70 6.52 2.32 -38.02
N ALA A 71 5.37 1.99 -38.61
CA ALA A 71 4.26 2.91 -38.72
C ALA A 71 3.65 3.26 -37.35
N ALA A 72 3.52 2.31 -36.47
CA ALA A 72 3.05 2.55 -35.11
C ALA A 72 3.99 3.48 -34.34
N ALA A 73 5.31 3.27 -34.46
CA ALA A 73 6.33 4.14 -33.86
C ALA A 73 6.32 5.54 -34.51
N LYS A 74 6.23 5.63 -35.84
CA LYS A 74 6.20 6.91 -36.60
C LYS A 74 5.05 7.82 -36.15
N PHE A 75 3.88 7.25 -35.89
CA PHE A 75 2.68 7.99 -35.56
C PHE A 75 2.37 7.98 -34.04
N ASP A 76 3.30 7.55 -33.19
CA ASP A 76 3.09 7.33 -31.73
C ASP A 76 1.75 6.62 -31.43
N TYR A 77 1.42 5.62 -32.25
CA TYR A 77 0.20 4.87 -32.08
C TYR A 77 0.31 3.97 -30.85
N ARG A 78 -0.58 4.17 -29.90
CA ARG A 78 -0.75 3.29 -28.75
C ARG A 78 -2.12 2.60 -28.83
N PRO A 79 -2.15 1.26 -28.71
CA PRO A 79 -3.42 0.54 -28.69
C PRO A 79 -4.34 1.11 -27.61
N SER A 80 -5.58 1.47 -27.99
CA SER A 80 -6.55 1.99 -27.04
C SER A 80 -6.78 1.00 -25.90
N PHE A 81 -6.58 1.49 -24.68
CA PHE A 81 -6.86 0.74 -23.46
C PHE A 81 -8.32 0.24 -23.45
N TYR A 82 -9.28 1.14 -23.74
CA TYR A 82 -10.71 0.81 -23.77
C TYR A 82 -11.07 -0.28 -24.80
N ALA A 83 -10.51 -0.20 -26.00
CA ALA A 83 -10.78 -1.21 -27.05
C ALA A 83 -10.20 -2.59 -26.68
N ARG A 84 -9.05 -2.61 -26.00
CA ARG A 84 -8.42 -3.84 -25.51
C ARG A 84 -9.20 -4.42 -24.34
N SER A 85 -9.62 -3.60 -23.39
CA SER A 85 -10.41 -3.99 -22.21
C SER A 85 -11.76 -4.55 -22.59
N LEU A 86 -12.47 -3.92 -23.53
CA LEU A 86 -13.74 -4.43 -24.08
C LEU A 86 -13.59 -5.81 -24.72
N ARG A 87 -12.51 -6.04 -25.48
CA ARG A 87 -12.27 -7.33 -26.13
C ARG A 87 -11.87 -8.44 -25.16
N LYS A 88 -11.04 -8.10 -24.15
CA LYS A 88 -10.55 -9.05 -23.13
C LYS A 88 -11.52 -9.20 -21.96
N ARG A 89 -12.49 -8.29 -21.81
CA ARG A 89 -13.36 -8.16 -20.62
C ARG A 89 -12.55 -8.00 -19.33
N GLN A 90 -11.36 -7.42 -19.43
CA GLN A 90 -10.42 -7.17 -18.34
C GLN A 90 -9.80 -5.79 -18.50
N THR A 91 -9.73 -5.05 -17.43
CA THR A 91 -9.14 -3.71 -17.40
C THR A 91 -7.75 -3.69 -16.79
N PHE A 92 -7.35 -4.77 -16.12
CA PHE A 92 -6.09 -4.84 -15.37
C PHE A 92 -5.92 -3.62 -14.45
N SER A 93 -7.00 -3.23 -13.78
CA SER A 93 -7.02 -2.06 -12.91
C SER A 93 -7.61 -2.41 -11.55
N ILE A 94 -6.93 -2.00 -10.48
CA ILE A 94 -7.31 -2.22 -9.08
C ILE A 94 -7.64 -0.89 -8.44
N GLY A 95 -8.69 -0.86 -7.62
CA GLY A 95 -8.98 0.27 -6.73
C GLY A 95 -8.29 0.10 -5.38
N VAL A 96 -7.64 1.14 -4.90
CA VAL A 96 -6.99 1.14 -3.59
C VAL A 96 -7.50 2.30 -2.75
N LEU A 97 -8.01 2.02 -1.56
CA LEU A 97 -8.41 3.03 -0.60
C LEU A 97 -7.46 3.04 0.59
N VAL A 98 -7.05 4.25 0.97
CA VAL A 98 -6.17 4.48 2.13
C VAL A 98 -6.74 5.59 3.01
N PRO A 99 -6.44 5.60 4.33
CA PRO A 99 -6.87 6.70 5.20
C PRO A 99 -6.17 8.01 4.85
N SER A 100 -4.88 7.95 4.55
CA SER A 100 -4.08 9.12 4.16
C SER A 100 -2.90 8.68 3.30
N LEU A 101 -2.55 9.49 2.30
CA LEU A 101 -1.35 9.26 1.48
C LEU A 101 -0.05 9.59 2.25
N ASN A 102 -0.15 10.40 3.30
CA ASN A 102 1.00 10.76 4.15
C ASN A 102 1.22 9.76 5.30
N ASP A 103 0.38 8.72 5.41
CA ASP A 103 0.53 7.72 6.46
C ASP A 103 1.67 6.75 6.10
N PRO A 104 2.76 6.70 6.88
CA PRO A 104 3.87 5.79 6.61
C PRO A 104 3.47 4.31 6.62
N TYR A 105 2.47 3.93 7.44
CA TYR A 105 1.88 2.60 7.46
C TYR A 105 1.29 2.24 6.09
N ALA A 106 0.38 3.08 5.59
CA ALA A 106 -0.25 2.88 4.30
C ALA A 106 0.79 2.87 3.16
N GLY A 107 1.79 3.74 3.23
CA GLY A 107 2.88 3.80 2.24
C GLY A 107 3.67 2.51 2.11
N GLN A 108 4.00 1.84 3.23
CA GLN A 108 4.72 0.56 3.20
C GLN A 108 3.85 -0.60 2.68
N VAL A 109 2.56 -0.62 3.03
CA VAL A 109 1.62 -1.61 2.48
C VAL A 109 1.46 -1.42 0.97
N LEU A 110 1.30 -0.16 0.51
CA LEU A 110 1.25 0.19 -0.91
C LEU A 110 2.50 -0.29 -1.66
N SER A 111 3.69 -0.05 -1.11
CA SER A 111 4.95 -0.49 -1.74
C SER A 111 5.00 -2.01 -1.94
N GLY A 112 4.54 -2.79 -0.96
CA GLY A 112 4.54 -4.26 -1.07
C GLY A 112 3.54 -4.81 -2.09
N MET A 113 2.37 -4.18 -2.23
CA MET A 113 1.39 -4.59 -3.26
C MET A 113 1.83 -4.15 -4.66
N GLU A 114 2.47 -2.98 -4.79
CA GLU A 114 2.88 -2.38 -6.05
C GLU A 114 3.80 -3.29 -6.86
N GLU A 115 4.82 -3.85 -6.20
CA GLU A 115 5.80 -4.73 -6.86
C GLU A 115 5.09 -5.90 -7.56
N LEU A 116 4.19 -6.60 -6.86
CA LEU A 116 3.43 -7.71 -7.43
C LEU A 116 2.46 -7.25 -8.53
N LEU A 117 1.77 -6.12 -8.34
CA LEU A 117 0.82 -5.61 -9.35
C LEU A 117 1.51 -5.22 -10.65
N ILE A 118 2.72 -4.63 -10.58
CA ILE A 118 3.54 -4.29 -11.76
C ILE A 118 3.96 -5.58 -12.48
N GLU A 119 4.46 -6.58 -11.78
CA GLU A 119 4.86 -7.88 -12.36
C GLU A 119 3.70 -8.56 -13.10
N GLU A 120 2.50 -8.48 -12.54
CA GLU A 120 1.26 -9.07 -13.09
C GLU A 120 0.58 -8.17 -14.14
N GLY A 121 1.15 -7.01 -14.44
CA GLY A 121 0.64 -6.07 -15.45
C GLY A 121 -0.62 -5.31 -15.05
N TYR A 122 -0.89 -5.19 -13.75
CA TYR A 122 -2.00 -4.42 -13.22
C TYR A 122 -1.60 -2.97 -12.92
N PHE A 123 -2.49 -2.05 -13.26
CA PHE A 123 -2.47 -0.66 -12.82
C PHE A 123 -3.37 -0.50 -11.59
N TYR A 124 -3.09 0.48 -10.72
CA TYR A 124 -3.97 0.75 -9.58
C TYR A 124 -4.30 2.24 -9.45
N LEU A 125 -5.51 2.51 -8.97
CA LEU A 125 -6.04 3.84 -8.68
C LEU A 125 -6.12 3.99 -7.17
N THR A 126 -5.38 4.93 -6.59
CA THR A 126 -5.43 5.19 -5.15
C THR A 126 -6.26 6.40 -4.80
N ALA A 127 -7.14 6.27 -3.80
CA ALA A 127 -7.89 7.37 -3.21
C ALA A 127 -7.73 7.41 -1.70
N SER A 128 -7.59 8.63 -1.16
CA SER A 128 -7.50 8.87 0.29
C SER A 128 -8.84 9.30 0.84
N HIS A 129 -9.46 8.46 1.67
CA HIS A 129 -10.78 8.74 2.25
C HIS A 129 -10.75 9.62 3.50
N ARG A 130 -9.55 9.95 4.04
CA ARG A 130 -9.38 10.83 5.21
C ARG A 130 -10.26 10.46 6.41
N ARG A 131 -10.56 9.15 6.56
CA ARG A 131 -11.44 8.59 7.58
C ARG A 131 -12.86 9.22 7.58
N LYS A 132 -13.33 9.72 6.43
CA LYS A 132 -14.67 10.27 6.23
C LYS A 132 -15.60 9.18 5.69
N PRO A 133 -16.72 8.87 6.36
CA PRO A 133 -17.62 7.80 5.94
C PRO A 133 -18.19 7.99 4.54
N ASP A 134 -18.54 9.23 4.17
CA ASP A 134 -19.03 9.60 2.84
C ASP A 134 -18.03 9.22 1.73
N LEU A 135 -16.74 9.48 1.93
CA LEU A 135 -15.70 9.14 0.95
C LEU A 135 -15.39 7.64 0.90
N ILE A 136 -15.55 6.93 2.02
CA ILE A 136 -15.40 5.46 2.06
C ILE A 136 -16.47 4.80 1.19
N GLU A 137 -17.67 5.38 1.12
CA GLU A 137 -18.75 4.88 0.26
C GLU A 137 -18.67 5.38 -1.19
N GLU A 138 -18.29 6.64 -1.40
CA GLU A 138 -18.29 7.26 -2.72
C GLU A 138 -17.14 6.77 -3.61
N TYR A 139 -15.93 6.68 -3.07
CA TYR A 139 -14.76 6.32 -3.89
C TYR A 139 -14.84 4.95 -4.54
N PRO A 140 -15.32 3.88 -3.90
CA PRO A 140 -15.55 2.63 -4.58
C PRO A 140 -16.51 2.74 -5.77
N ARG A 141 -17.57 3.54 -5.68
CA ARG A 141 -18.51 3.79 -6.78
C ARG A 141 -17.83 4.47 -7.96
N LEU A 142 -17.05 5.52 -7.68
CA LEU A 142 -16.26 6.22 -8.71
C LEU A 142 -15.21 5.33 -9.37
N MET A 143 -14.63 4.40 -8.63
CA MET A 143 -13.67 3.43 -9.17
C MET A 143 -14.36 2.33 -9.99
N LEU A 144 -15.56 1.90 -9.60
CA LEU A 144 -16.40 1.00 -10.41
C LEU A 144 -16.73 1.61 -11.78
N ASP A 145 -17.06 2.90 -11.84
CA ASP A 145 -17.29 3.63 -13.09
C ASP A 145 -16.04 3.67 -13.98
N ARG A 146 -14.86 3.47 -13.40
CA ARG A 146 -13.57 3.34 -14.11
C ARG A 146 -13.18 1.89 -14.36
N CYS A 147 -14.13 0.98 -14.15
CA CYS A 147 -14.00 -0.43 -14.44
C CYS A 147 -12.83 -1.13 -13.72
N VAL A 148 -12.56 -0.79 -12.44
CA VAL A 148 -11.64 -1.59 -11.63
C VAL A 148 -12.19 -3.01 -11.46
N GLU A 149 -11.30 -4.00 -11.33
CA GLU A 149 -11.65 -5.43 -11.23
C GLU A 149 -11.74 -5.92 -9.78
N GLY A 150 -11.23 -5.13 -8.83
CA GLY A 150 -11.26 -5.44 -7.41
C GLY A 150 -10.67 -4.31 -6.56
N PHE A 151 -10.71 -4.52 -5.25
CA PHE A 151 -10.29 -3.51 -4.28
C PHE A 151 -9.28 -4.04 -3.27
N ILE A 152 -8.29 -3.20 -2.94
CA ILE A 152 -7.47 -3.33 -1.74
C ILE A 152 -7.80 -2.12 -0.84
N LEU A 153 -8.23 -2.39 0.38
CA LEU A 153 -8.57 -1.38 1.37
C LEU A 153 -7.55 -1.46 2.51
N ILE A 154 -6.95 -0.35 2.89
CA ILE A 154 -5.93 -0.30 3.93
C ILE A 154 -6.50 0.48 5.11
N ASP A 155 -6.50 -0.12 6.31
CA ASP A 155 -7.02 0.48 7.56
C ASP A 155 -8.36 1.21 7.33
N THR A 156 -9.27 0.52 6.67
CA THR A 156 -10.58 1.05 6.26
C THR A 156 -11.68 0.23 6.91
N VAL A 157 -12.54 0.88 7.68
CA VAL A 157 -13.70 0.25 8.31
C VAL A 157 -14.82 0.11 7.28
N LEU A 158 -15.12 -1.14 6.88
CA LEU A 158 -16.26 -1.44 6.01
C LEU A 158 -17.53 -1.56 6.83
N GLU A 159 -18.65 -1.03 6.33
CA GLU A 159 -19.98 -1.19 6.91
C GLU A 159 -20.80 -2.28 6.20
N HIS A 160 -20.46 -2.64 4.97
CA HIS A 160 -21.16 -3.64 4.16
C HIS A 160 -20.21 -4.33 3.17
N SER A 161 -20.66 -5.44 2.57
CA SER A 161 -19.92 -6.18 1.56
C SER A 161 -19.72 -5.35 0.29
N MET A 162 -18.63 -5.64 -0.43
CA MET A 162 -18.30 -5.01 -1.72
C MET A 162 -18.82 -5.84 -2.88
N LYS A 163 -19.13 -5.16 -4.01
CA LYS A 163 -19.61 -5.85 -5.23
C LYS A 163 -18.52 -6.63 -5.97
N LEU A 164 -17.28 -6.22 -5.82
CA LEU A 164 -16.12 -6.85 -6.45
C LEU A 164 -15.26 -7.58 -5.42
N PRO A 165 -14.40 -8.51 -5.86
CA PRO A 165 -13.38 -9.10 -5.00
C PRO A 165 -12.65 -8.02 -4.22
N THR A 166 -12.55 -8.20 -2.91
CA THR A 166 -11.99 -7.20 -2.01
C THR A 166 -11.08 -7.86 -0.97
N VAL A 167 -9.95 -7.23 -0.73
CA VAL A 167 -9.04 -7.58 0.36
C VAL A 167 -8.84 -6.35 1.24
N VAL A 168 -8.93 -6.53 2.56
CA VAL A 168 -8.74 -5.46 3.53
C VAL A 168 -7.48 -5.76 4.36
N VAL A 169 -6.49 -4.86 4.31
CA VAL A 169 -5.34 -4.90 5.21
C VAL A 169 -5.71 -4.17 6.50
N ALA A 170 -5.51 -4.82 7.63
CA ALA A 170 -5.98 -4.39 8.94
C ALA A 170 -7.53 -4.33 9.04
N GLY A 171 -8.24 -5.20 8.33
CA GLY A 171 -9.69 -5.34 8.45
C GLY A 171 -10.07 -6.38 9.50
N HIS A 172 -11.12 -6.12 10.28
CA HIS A 172 -11.56 -7.01 11.37
C HIS A 172 -13.03 -7.42 11.27
N ARG A 173 -13.72 -6.98 10.21
CA ARG A 173 -15.11 -7.38 9.94
C ARG A 173 -15.17 -8.45 8.87
N SER A 174 -15.95 -9.51 9.11
CA SER A 174 -16.17 -10.58 8.15
C SER A 174 -17.33 -10.23 7.23
N PHE A 175 -17.10 -10.26 5.91
CA PHE A 175 -18.11 -10.10 4.87
C PHE A 175 -17.88 -11.13 3.78
N GLU A 176 -18.96 -11.61 3.16
CA GLU A 176 -18.85 -12.51 2.03
C GLU A 176 -18.05 -11.86 0.88
N GLY A 177 -17.11 -12.60 0.31
CA GLY A 177 -16.26 -12.12 -0.78
C GLY A 177 -15.09 -11.20 -0.34
N VAL A 178 -14.93 -10.94 0.97
CA VAL A 178 -13.82 -10.16 1.53
C VAL A 178 -12.83 -11.08 2.24
N THR A 179 -11.54 -10.83 2.08
CA THR A 179 -10.48 -11.44 2.90
C THR A 179 -9.77 -10.35 3.69
N ASN A 180 -9.59 -10.55 4.98
CA ASN A 180 -8.84 -9.65 5.84
C ASN A 180 -7.39 -10.13 5.98
N VAL A 181 -6.41 -9.27 5.75
CA VAL A 181 -4.99 -9.51 6.07
C VAL A 181 -4.69 -8.76 7.34
N VAL A 182 -4.52 -9.48 8.45
CA VAL A 182 -4.41 -8.92 9.80
C VAL A 182 -3.10 -9.31 10.46
N LEU A 183 -2.67 -8.53 11.43
CA LEU A 183 -1.59 -8.91 12.33
C LEU A 183 -2.13 -9.82 13.45
N ASP A 184 -1.31 -10.72 13.97
CA ASP A 184 -1.60 -11.38 15.26
C ASP A 184 -1.43 -10.36 16.39
N GLN A 185 -2.50 -9.60 16.67
CA GLN A 185 -2.53 -8.55 17.69
C GLN A 185 -2.28 -9.13 19.10
N ARG A 186 -2.72 -10.34 19.34
CA ARG A 186 -2.48 -11.01 20.63
C ARG A 186 -0.99 -11.29 20.85
N ARG A 187 -0.31 -11.82 19.83
CA ARG A 187 1.12 -12.07 19.88
C ARG A 187 1.91 -10.76 19.98
N ALA A 188 1.49 -9.72 19.26
CA ALA A 188 2.10 -8.40 19.34
C ALA A 188 2.03 -7.81 20.75
N ALA A 189 0.85 -7.85 21.37
CA ALA A 189 0.62 -7.39 22.74
C ALA A 189 1.48 -8.19 23.75
N ASP A 190 1.56 -9.49 23.59
CA ASP A 190 2.37 -10.38 24.46
C ASP A 190 3.85 -10.02 24.38
N LEU A 191 4.40 -9.89 23.17
CA LEU A 191 5.79 -9.51 22.95
C LEU A 191 6.13 -8.16 23.59
N LEU A 192 5.31 -7.15 23.35
CA LEU A 192 5.55 -5.78 23.78
C LEU A 192 5.42 -5.60 25.30
N LEU A 193 4.33 -6.07 25.89
CA LEU A 193 4.09 -5.88 27.31
C LEU A 193 5.02 -6.75 28.18
N ARG A 194 5.34 -8.01 27.76
CA ARG A 194 6.31 -8.84 28.48
C ARG A 194 7.71 -8.26 28.42
N HIS A 195 8.12 -7.64 27.30
CA HIS A 195 9.41 -6.95 27.24
C HIS A 195 9.53 -5.88 28.34
N LEU A 196 8.57 -4.97 28.42
CA LEU A 196 8.57 -3.93 29.45
C LEU A 196 8.45 -4.52 30.85
N TYR A 197 7.64 -5.56 31.05
CA TYR A 197 7.49 -6.24 32.33
C TYR A 197 8.78 -6.91 32.78
N GLN A 198 9.53 -7.54 31.87
CA GLN A 198 10.83 -8.17 32.13
C GLN A 198 11.92 -7.15 32.45
N LEU A 199 11.86 -5.95 31.90
CA LEU A 199 12.72 -4.82 32.29
C LEU A 199 12.42 -4.32 33.71
N GLY A 200 11.31 -4.72 34.32
CA GLY A 200 10.93 -4.34 35.69
C GLY A 200 9.83 -3.29 35.78
N HIS A 201 9.28 -2.82 34.64
CA HIS A 201 8.16 -1.87 34.66
C HIS A 201 6.90 -2.50 35.24
N ARG A 202 6.20 -1.71 36.06
CA ARG A 202 4.91 -2.08 36.69
C ARG A 202 3.88 -0.94 36.59
N ARG A 203 4.33 0.28 36.28
CA ARG A 203 3.48 1.45 36.10
C ARG A 203 3.46 1.81 34.61
N PHE A 204 2.37 1.47 33.99
CA PHE A 204 2.16 1.63 32.56
C PHE A 204 1.16 2.75 32.29
N ALA A 205 1.43 3.55 31.28
CA ALA A 205 0.44 4.39 30.63
C ALA A 205 0.28 3.95 29.17
N PHE A 206 -0.91 4.22 28.61
CA PHE A 206 -1.25 3.82 27.26
C PHE A 206 -1.82 4.99 26.47
N LEU A 207 -1.40 5.15 25.22
CA LEU A 207 -2.06 6.02 24.25
C LEU A 207 -2.90 5.16 23.31
N ARG A 208 -4.22 5.19 23.50
CA ARG A 208 -5.17 4.36 22.78
C ARG A 208 -5.57 4.98 21.45
N GLY A 209 -5.54 4.19 20.38
CA GLY A 209 -6.05 4.57 19.05
C GLY A 209 -7.54 4.87 19.06
N GLY A 210 -7.96 5.80 18.21
CA GLY A 210 -9.37 6.14 18.07
C GLY A 210 -10.16 5.08 17.28
N SER A 211 -11.46 4.98 17.50
CA SER A 211 -12.38 4.02 16.84
C SER A 211 -12.49 4.18 15.32
N HIS A 212 -11.84 5.17 14.75
CA HIS A 212 -11.74 5.38 13.32
C HIS A 212 -10.66 4.51 12.62
N SER A 213 -9.77 3.86 13.40
CA SER A 213 -8.87 2.81 12.90
C SER A 213 -9.50 1.44 13.12
N SER A 214 -9.42 0.59 12.11
CA SER A 214 -9.96 -0.76 12.19
C SER A 214 -9.20 -1.64 13.19
N ASP A 215 -7.91 -1.36 13.43
CA ASP A 215 -7.04 -2.09 14.37
C ASP A 215 -7.18 -1.65 15.84
N ALA A 216 -7.76 -0.46 16.11
CA ALA A 216 -7.66 0.17 17.43
C ALA A 216 -8.28 -0.67 18.53
N ASP A 217 -9.51 -1.16 18.33
CA ASP A 217 -10.25 -1.90 19.35
C ASP A 217 -9.65 -3.30 19.56
N ASP A 218 -9.23 -4.00 18.50
CA ASP A 218 -8.62 -5.33 18.60
C ASP A 218 -7.26 -5.26 19.32
N ARG A 219 -6.40 -4.30 18.92
CA ARG A 219 -5.12 -4.05 19.57
C ARG A 219 -5.29 -3.72 21.05
N TRP A 220 -6.22 -2.82 21.38
CA TRP A 220 -6.53 -2.45 22.75
C TRP A 220 -7.02 -3.64 23.57
N GLY A 221 -7.95 -4.42 23.03
CA GLY A 221 -8.49 -5.62 23.70
C GLY A 221 -7.39 -6.63 24.00
N CYS A 222 -6.48 -6.88 23.05
CA CYS A 222 -5.34 -7.77 23.23
C CYS A 222 -4.34 -7.25 24.27
N GLN A 223 -4.01 -5.95 24.26
CA GLN A 223 -3.13 -5.34 25.26
C GLN A 223 -3.71 -5.45 26.66
N MET A 224 -4.99 -5.17 26.86
CA MET A 224 -5.66 -5.29 28.16
C MET A 224 -5.78 -6.75 28.63
N ALA A 225 -5.92 -7.71 27.73
CA ALA A 225 -5.89 -9.12 28.07
C ALA A 225 -4.51 -9.55 28.63
N VAL A 226 -3.43 -9.14 27.96
CA VAL A 226 -2.06 -9.42 28.41
C VAL A 226 -1.74 -8.67 29.72
N ALA A 227 -2.15 -7.41 29.87
CA ALA A 227 -1.95 -6.64 31.08
C ALA A 227 -2.60 -7.36 32.30
N ARG A 228 -3.82 -7.89 32.16
CA ARG A 228 -4.50 -8.69 33.19
C ARG A 228 -3.73 -9.97 33.55
N GLU A 229 -3.20 -10.70 32.57
CA GLU A 229 -2.36 -11.90 32.81
C GLU A 229 -1.09 -11.57 33.58
N LEU A 230 -0.48 -10.41 33.28
CA LEU A 230 0.71 -9.91 33.98
C LEU A 230 0.37 -9.26 35.31
N LYS A 231 -0.92 -9.21 35.71
CA LYS A 231 -1.42 -8.55 36.91
C LYS A 231 -0.99 -7.09 36.99
N LEU A 232 -0.96 -6.41 35.85
CA LEU A 232 -0.73 -4.97 35.76
C LEU A 232 -2.03 -4.22 36.06
N GLU A 233 -1.96 -3.27 36.98
CA GLU A 233 -3.03 -2.31 37.20
C GLU A 233 -2.91 -1.21 36.15
N VAL A 234 -3.97 -1.01 35.36
CA VAL A 234 -4.10 0.05 34.35
C VAL A 234 -5.27 0.93 34.75
N PRO A 235 -5.04 1.94 35.60
CA PRO A 235 -6.10 2.84 36.01
C PRO A 235 -6.56 3.73 34.85
N ALA A 236 -7.81 4.21 34.92
CA ALA A 236 -8.40 4.99 33.83
C ALA A 236 -7.61 6.26 33.51
N GLU A 237 -7.04 6.89 34.53
CA GLU A 237 -6.18 8.08 34.40
C GLU A 237 -4.86 7.83 33.66
N ALA A 238 -4.42 6.58 33.58
CA ALA A 238 -3.20 6.18 32.83
C ALA A 238 -3.48 5.90 31.34
N MET A 239 -4.67 6.24 30.87
CA MET A 239 -5.08 6.07 29.47
C MET A 239 -5.26 7.43 28.81
N GLY A 240 -4.49 7.71 27.77
CA GLY A 240 -4.68 8.87 26.92
C GLY A 240 -5.37 8.48 25.61
N ASP A 241 -6.51 9.12 25.33
CA ASP A 241 -7.25 8.88 24.08
C ASP A 241 -6.77 9.80 22.96
N ILE A 242 -6.50 9.21 21.81
CA ILE A 242 -6.13 9.94 20.60
C ILE A 242 -7.42 10.51 19.97
N LYS A 243 -7.52 11.83 19.95
CA LYS A 243 -8.72 12.56 19.48
C LYS A 243 -8.66 12.93 17.99
N THR A 244 -7.44 13.08 17.42
CA THR A 244 -7.26 13.43 16.01
C THR A 244 -7.41 12.21 15.09
N ARG A 245 -7.86 12.47 13.86
CA ARG A 245 -7.94 11.44 12.80
C ARG A 245 -6.76 11.44 11.85
N GLU A 246 -5.87 12.43 11.95
CA GLU A 246 -4.69 12.57 11.10
C GLU A 246 -3.52 11.80 11.72
N SER A 247 -2.77 11.08 10.87
CA SER A 247 -1.58 10.33 11.29
C SER A 247 -0.38 11.27 11.38
N THR A 248 -0.34 12.05 12.47
CA THR A 248 0.72 13.04 12.74
C THR A 248 1.22 12.90 14.19
N PRO A 249 2.45 13.38 14.53
CA PRO A 249 2.99 13.26 15.88
C PRO A 249 2.14 13.92 16.97
N GLU A 250 1.29 14.89 16.64
CA GLU A 250 0.33 15.51 17.54
C GLU A 250 -0.60 14.49 18.20
N MET A 251 -0.85 13.34 17.53
CA MET A 251 -1.59 12.20 18.10
C MET A 251 -1.03 11.74 19.45
N GLY A 252 0.28 11.81 19.63
CA GLY A 252 0.93 11.40 20.87
C GLY A 252 1.30 12.56 21.77
N TYR A 253 1.57 13.74 21.20
CA TYR A 253 2.01 14.90 21.97
C TYR A 253 0.93 15.38 22.97
N ALA A 254 -0.27 15.68 22.51
CA ALA A 254 -1.31 16.22 23.34
C ALA A 254 -1.75 15.25 24.48
N PRO A 255 -2.08 13.97 24.21
CA PRO A 255 -2.49 13.07 25.30
C PRO A 255 -1.33 12.73 26.26
N THR A 256 -0.07 12.76 25.83
CA THR A 256 1.06 12.58 26.74
C THR A 256 1.22 13.80 27.65
N THR A 257 1.05 15.01 27.13
CA THR A 257 1.02 16.24 27.93
C THR A 257 -0.10 16.17 28.96
N GLU A 258 -1.31 15.79 28.57
CA GLU A 258 -2.45 15.62 29.49
C GLU A 258 -2.12 14.64 30.64
N LEU A 259 -1.49 13.47 30.33
CA LEU A 259 -1.07 12.50 31.35
C LEU A 259 -0.08 13.10 32.36
N ILE A 260 0.91 13.86 31.87
CA ILE A 260 1.94 14.47 32.72
C ILE A 260 1.34 15.58 33.61
N ASP A 261 0.50 16.45 33.04
CA ASP A 261 -0.12 17.59 33.75
C ASP A 261 -1.09 17.12 34.85
N HIS A 262 -1.79 16.00 34.60
CA HIS A 262 -2.63 15.34 35.62
C HIS A 262 -1.81 14.59 36.69
N GLY A 263 -0.48 14.58 36.60
CA GLY A 263 0.40 13.95 37.58
C GLY A 263 0.36 12.43 37.58
N VAL A 264 -0.05 11.80 36.46
CA VAL A 264 -0.07 10.33 36.32
C VAL A 264 1.34 9.77 36.53
N ASP A 265 1.48 8.78 37.41
CA ASP A 265 2.75 8.12 37.71
C ASP A 265 2.96 6.89 36.82
N PHE A 266 3.78 7.01 35.79
CA PHE A 266 4.14 5.93 34.89
C PHE A 266 5.65 5.89 34.61
N SER A 267 6.19 4.71 34.36
CA SER A 267 7.58 4.50 33.94
C SER A 267 7.69 3.88 32.53
N ALA A 268 6.59 3.41 31.97
CA ALA A 268 6.51 2.92 30.61
C ALA A 268 5.27 3.49 29.93
N LEU A 269 5.43 3.96 28.69
CA LEU A 269 4.36 4.48 27.84
C LEU A 269 4.24 3.60 26.60
N VAL A 270 3.06 2.98 26.44
CA VAL A 270 2.72 2.15 25.30
C VAL A 270 1.91 3.00 24.32
N CYS A 271 2.49 3.30 23.17
CA CYS A 271 1.87 4.12 22.15
C CYS A 271 1.11 3.27 21.12
N PHE A 272 0.04 3.85 20.58
CA PHE A 272 -0.80 3.20 19.56
C PHE A 272 0.01 2.79 18.33
N ASN A 273 0.90 3.67 17.86
CA ASN A 273 1.83 3.42 16.75
C ASN A 273 3.11 4.26 16.89
N ASP A 274 4.04 4.13 15.95
CA ASP A 274 5.33 4.82 15.98
C ASP A 274 5.17 6.34 15.84
N VAL A 275 4.27 6.81 15.00
CA VAL A 275 3.98 8.25 14.83
C VAL A 275 3.50 8.86 16.15
N THR A 276 2.63 8.15 16.85
CA THR A 276 2.19 8.51 18.22
C THR A 276 3.36 8.53 19.19
N ALA A 277 4.26 7.54 19.13
CA ALA A 277 5.42 7.47 20.00
C ALA A 277 6.38 8.67 19.79
N PHE A 278 6.56 9.15 18.58
CA PHE A 278 7.39 10.33 18.29
C PHE A 278 6.84 11.58 18.97
N GLY A 279 5.53 11.80 18.90
CA GLY A 279 4.88 12.89 19.60
C GLY A 279 4.98 12.76 21.11
N ALA A 280 4.82 11.55 21.64
CA ALA A 280 4.95 11.26 23.06
C ALA A 280 6.38 11.53 23.58
N ILE A 281 7.41 11.10 22.84
CA ILE A 281 8.81 11.37 23.19
C ILE A 281 9.07 12.88 23.21
N ARG A 282 8.52 13.61 22.24
CA ARG A 282 8.63 15.07 22.21
C ARG A 282 7.95 15.72 23.42
N ALA A 283 6.74 15.32 23.78
CA ALA A 283 6.03 15.84 24.96
C ALA A 283 6.80 15.56 26.27
N LEU A 284 7.30 14.33 26.45
CA LEU A 284 8.14 13.97 27.60
C LEU A 284 9.36 14.89 27.71
N LYS A 285 10.09 15.09 26.62
CA LYS A 285 11.26 15.95 26.55
C LYS A 285 10.94 17.40 26.91
N ASP A 286 9.86 17.95 26.38
CA ASP A 286 9.43 19.33 26.67
C ASP A 286 9.05 19.55 28.15
N HIS A 287 8.65 18.44 28.85
CA HIS A 287 8.41 18.43 30.31
C HIS A 287 9.65 18.02 31.14
N GLY A 288 10.82 17.95 30.52
CA GLY A 288 12.07 17.63 31.18
C GLY A 288 12.25 16.17 31.59
N LEU A 289 11.44 15.25 30.99
CA LEU A 289 11.60 13.83 31.20
C LEU A 289 12.42 13.19 30.07
N ARG A 290 13.36 12.34 30.43
CA ARG A 290 14.26 11.68 29.49
C ARG A 290 13.70 10.33 29.06
N VAL A 291 13.88 10.01 27.80
CA VAL A 291 13.58 8.71 27.23
C VAL A 291 14.91 8.07 26.82
N PRO A 292 15.25 6.87 27.33
CA PRO A 292 14.43 5.97 28.13
C PRO A 292 14.55 6.14 29.67
N GLU A 293 15.45 6.97 30.22
CA GLU A 293 15.92 6.90 31.62
C GLU A 293 14.81 7.22 32.65
N ASP A 294 13.89 8.14 32.34
CA ASP A 294 12.78 8.48 33.22
C ASP A 294 11.50 7.76 32.80
N VAL A 295 11.27 7.57 31.48
CA VAL A 295 10.13 6.87 30.89
C VAL A 295 10.59 6.05 29.68
N SER A 296 10.36 4.74 29.70
CA SER A 296 10.48 3.90 28.51
C SER A 296 9.28 4.11 27.57
N VAL A 297 9.54 4.26 26.29
CA VAL A 297 8.48 4.45 25.26
C VAL A 297 8.57 3.36 24.23
N VAL A 298 7.42 2.76 23.90
CA VAL A 298 7.31 1.76 22.84
C VAL A 298 6.27 2.16 21.81
N GLY A 299 6.58 1.88 20.54
CA GLY A 299 5.71 2.12 19.39
C GLY A 299 5.08 0.84 18.84
N PHE A 300 4.55 0.96 17.64
CA PHE A 300 3.94 -0.11 16.86
C PHE A 300 4.02 0.26 15.38
N ASP A 301 4.33 -0.64 14.50
CA ASP A 301 4.45 -0.64 13.03
C ASP A 301 5.88 -0.92 12.54
N ASP A 302 6.91 -0.40 13.20
CA ASP A 302 8.32 -0.34 12.77
C ASP A 302 8.46 0.40 11.42
N ILE A 303 7.85 1.60 11.34
CA ILE A 303 8.06 2.46 10.17
C ILE A 303 9.52 2.88 10.07
N GLN A 304 9.98 3.21 8.86
CA GLN A 304 11.40 3.48 8.60
C GLN A 304 12.02 4.50 9.55
N SER A 305 11.30 5.56 9.92
CA SER A 305 11.76 6.60 10.85
C SER A 305 11.96 6.11 12.28
N ALA A 306 11.37 4.98 12.69
CA ALA A 306 11.55 4.42 14.04
C ALA A 306 13.01 4.08 14.36
N ALA A 307 13.75 3.59 13.36
CA ALA A 307 15.18 3.27 13.51
C ALA A 307 16.07 4.51 13.56
N PHE A 308 15.64 5.65 13.01
CA PHE A 308 16.43 6.88 12.88
C PHE A 308 16.00 7.99 13.85
N HIS A 309 14.95 7.73 14.65
CA HIS A 309 14.55 8.65 15.71
C HIS A 309 15.60 8.71 16.83
N ASN A 310 15.58 9.74 17.65
CA ASN A 310 16.50 9.88 18.79
C ASN A 310 15.72 10.08 20.11
N PRO A 311 15.71 9.08 21.03
CA PRO A 311 16.29 7.73 20.86
C PRO A 311 15.60 6.92 19.77
N SER A 312 16.31 5.92 19.19
CA SER A 312 15.72 4.98 18.26
C SER A 312 14.64 4.14 18.96
N LEU A 313 13.51 3.93 18.26
CA LEU A 313 12.27 3.46 18.89
C LEU A 313 12.18 1.93 18.96
N THR A 314 12.02 1.39 20.16
CA THR A 314 11.56 0.02 20.41
C THR A 314 10.10 -0.10 19.99
N THR A 315 9.79 -1.07 19.13
CA THR A 315 8.46 -1.16 18.51
C THR A 315 8.10 -2.57 18.10
N ILE A 316 6.85 -2.82 17.83
CA ILE A 316 6.39 -4.03 17.14
C ILE A 316 6.52 -3.81 15.64
N ARG A 317 7.30 -4.66 14.99
CA ARG A 317 7.34 -4.73 13.53
C ARG A 317 6.13 -5.46 13.00
N GLN A 318 5.34 -4.74 12.20
CA GLN A 318 4.40 -5.33 11.26
C GLN A 318 5.14 -5.51 9.94
N PRO A 319 5.14 -6.68 9.32
CA PRO A 319 5.78 -6.84 7.99
C PRO A 319 4.87 -6.25 6.90
N LEU A 320 4.74 -4.91 6.89
CA LEU A 320 3.74 -4.16 6.12
C LEU A 320 3.83 -4.40 4.61
N SER A 321 5.05 -4.40 4.05
CA SER A 321 5.24 -4.74 2.64
C SER A 321 4.76 -6.16 2.33
N ARG A 322 5.04 -7.12 3.22
CA ARG A 322 4.54 -8.49 3.07
C ARG A 322 3.02 -8.57 3.17
N MET A 323 2.40 -7.78 4.05
CA MET A 323 0.93 -7.70 4.13
C MET A 323 0.33 -7.17 2.83
N GLY A 324 0.94 -6.15 2.22
CA GLY A 324 0.57 -5.62 0.91
C GLY A 324 0.71 -6.65 -0.22
N GLU A 325 1.83 -7.35 -0.29
CA GLU A 325 2.07 -8.43 -1.26
C GLU A 325 1.01 -9.54 -1.12
N VAL A 326 0.75 -10.00 0.11
CA VAL A 326 -0.26 -11.03 0.38
C VAL A 326 -1.65 -10.56 -0.05
N ALA A 327 -2.00 -9.30 0.25
CA ALA A 327 -3.28 -8.72 -0.15
C ALA A 327 -3.44 -8.68 -1.68
N ALA A 328 -2.43 -8.22 -2.40
CA ALA A 328 -2.44 -8.19 -3.86
C ALA A 328 -2.54 -9.60 -4.47
N ARG A 329 -1.78 -10.56 -3.95
CA ARG A 329 -1.81 -11.95 -4.40
C ARG A 329 -3.18 -12.57 -4.23
N ILE A 330 -3.80 -12.43 -3.07
CA ILE A 330 -5.16 -12.93 -2.80
C ILE A 330 -6.16 -12.27 -3.74
N LEU A 331 -6.08 -10.94 -3.91
CA LEU A 331 -6.99 -10.22 -4.78
C LEU A 331 -6.90 -10.70 -6.23
N LEU A 332 -5.69 -10.83 -6.79
CA LEU A 332 -5.49 -11.30 -8.16
C LEU A 332 -5.99 -12.73 -8.36
N GLN A 333 -5.76 -13.63 -7.42
CA GLN A 333 -6.29 -14.99 -7.45
C GLN A 333 -7.83 -14.99 -7.43
N ARG A 334 -8.46 -14.13 -6.60
CA ARG A 334 -9.93 -13.97 -6.57
C ARG A 334 -10.48 -13.46 -7.90
N ILE A 335 -9.83 -12.45 -8.51
CA ILE A 335 -10.23 -11.93 -9.83
C ILE A 335 -10.16 -13.02 -10.91
N ARG A 336 -9.18 -13.91 -10.82
CA ARG A 336 -9.01 -15.05 -11.76
C ARG A 336 -9.95 -16.21 -11.47
N GLY A 337 -10.67 -16.19 -10.35
CA GLY A 337 -11.53 -17.30 -9.91
C GLY A 337 -10.75 -18.51 -9.41
N GLU A 338 -9.53 -18.31 -8.92
CA GLU A 338 -8.62 -19.36 -8.46
C GLU A 338 -8.82 -19.64 -6.96
N GLY A 339 -9.30 -20.84 -6.64
CA GLY A 339 -9.29 -21.38 -5.29
C GLY A 339 -10.40 -20.89 -4.35
N LYS A 340 -10.26 -21.30 -3.08
CA LYS A 340 -11.06 -20.85 -1.94
C LYS A 340 -10.20 -20.00 -1.03
N PHE A 341 -10.76 -18.94 -0.51
CA PHE A 341 -10.02 -17.99 0.31
C PHE A 341 -10.59 -17.96 1.73
N PRO A 342 -9.73 -17.91 2.75
CA PRO A 342 -10.19 -17.72 4.13
C PRO A 342 -10.73 -16.30 4.33
N ASP A 343 -11.55 -16.13 5.35
CA ASP A 343 -12.04 -14.81 5.75
C ASP A 343 -10.91 -13.91 6.28
N ALA A 344 -9.88 -14.51 6.88
CA ALA A 344 -8.72 -13.80 7.38
C ALA A 344 -7.41 -14.58 7.20
N VAL A 345 -6.34 -13.85 6.93
CA VAL A 345 -4.95 -14.32 6.92
C VAL A 345 -4.19 -13.55 8.00
N SER A 346 -3.72 -14.27 9.03
CA SER A 346 -2.96 -13.67 10.12
C SER A 346 -1.46 -13.68 9.82
N ILE A 347 -0.81 -12.54 10.04
CA ILE A 347 0.61 -12.33 9.84
C ILE A 347 1.29 -12.15 11.21
N MET A 348 2.45 -12.78 11.38
CA MET A 348 3.16 -12.78 12.65
C MET A 348 3.94 -11.48 12.86
N PRO A 349 3.84 -10.84 14.04
CA PRO A 349 4.65 -9.68 14.42
C PRO A 349 6.03 -10.09 14.95
N GLU A 350 6.94 -9.11 14.99
CA GLU A 350 8.24 -9.18 15.65
C GLU A 350 8.42 -8.02 16.61
N LEU A 351 9.10 -8.24 17.75
CA LEU A 351 9.55 -7.15 18.62
C LEU A 351 10.94 -6.69 18.18
N VAL A 352 11.06 -5.41 17.92
CA VAL A 352 12.34 -4.76 17.57
C VAL A 352 12.76 -3.89 18.73
N ILE A 353 13.76 -4.35 19.49
CA ILE A 353 14.31 -3.64 20.66
C ILE A 353 15.36 -2.63 20.18
N ARG A 354 15.22 -1.38 20.65
CA ARG A 354 16.14 -0.26 20.37
C ARG A 354 16.39 0.56 21.66
N GLU A 355 16.74 1.82 21.50
CA GLU A 355 17.23 2.69 22.60
C GLU A 355 16.12 3.28 23.48
N SER A 356 14.86 3.27 23.06
CA SER A 356 13.75 3.95 23.77
C SER A 356 13.23 3.20 25.00
N THR A 357 13.85 2.08 25.38
CA THR A 357 13.47 1.28 26.57
C THR A 357 14.68 0.91 27.40
N CYS A 358 14.55 1.03 28.74
CA CYS A 358 15.54 0.57 29.71
C CYS A 358 14.84 0.14 31.02
N PRO A 359 15.50 -0.50 31.99
CA PRO A 359 14.93 -0.73 33.30
C PRO A 359 14.45 0.56 33.98
N PRO A 360 13.33 0.54 34.72
CA PRO A 360 12.77 1.73 35.34
C PRO A 360 13.73 2.30 36.39
N ALA A 361 13.87 3.62 36.43
CA ALA A 361 14.61 4.29 37.49
C ALA A 361 13.96 4.03 38.87
N PRO A 362 14.76 3.97 39.96
CA PRO A 362 14.22 3.92 41.32
C PRO A 362 13.23 5.06 41.55
N ARG A 363 12.14 4.77 42.28
CA ARG A 363 11.05 5.74 42.51
C ARG A 363 11.61 6.98 43.15
N ARG A 364 11.71 8.10 42.38
CA ARG A 364 11.98 9.42 42.98
C ARG A 364 10.67 9.85 43.66
N VAL A 365 10.69 9.99 44.98
CA VAL A 365 9.56 10.62 45.69
C VAL A 365 9.53 12.08 45.19
N ARG A 366 8.54 12.37 44.30
CA ARG A 366 8.32 13.76 43.86
C ARG A 366 7.97 14.59 45.09
N GLN A 367 8.92 15.41 45.57
CA GLN A 367 8.57 16.48 46.48
C GLN A 367 7.58 17.39 45.74
N LYS A 368 6.36 17.53 46.28
CA LYS A 368 5.42 18.54 45.80
C LYS A 368 6.18 19.88 45.84
N ARG A 369 6.37 20.48 44.69
CA ARG A 369 6.80 21.88 44.64
C ARG A 369 5.72 22.70 45.34
N PRO A 370 6.14 23.62 46.27
CA PRO A 370 5.23 24.47 47.03
C PRO A 370 4.41 25.40 46.12
#